data_dc1d834edbaeb08e135929707d9c9241
#
_entry.id   dc1d834edbaeb08e135929707d9c9241
#
_cell.length_a   1.000
_cell.length_b   1.000
_cell.length_c   1.000
_cell.angle_alpha   90.00
_cell.angle_beta   90.00
_cell.angle_gamma   90.00
#
_symmetry.space_group_name_H-M   'P 1'
#
loop_
_entity.id
_entity.type
_entity.pdbx_description
1 polymer ?
#
loop_
_entity_poly.entity_id
_entity_poly.type
_entity_poly.pdbx_seq_one_letter_code
_entity_poly.pdbx_strand_id
1 'polypeptide(L)'
;MGFNCGIVGLPNVGKSTLFNALTQTAAAEAANYPFCTIEPNTGRVAVPDIRLTTLAKLANSKTVIPTHLEFVDIAGLVRGASKGEGLGNQFLGNIREVDAIVHVVRCFEDGEITHVDGDVDPVRDAATVET
;
A
#
# COMPACT_ATOMS: atom_id res chain seq x y z
N MET A 1 -2.24 5.96 17.50
CA MET A 1 -1.45 6.53 16.40
C MET A 1 -1.16 5.44 15.40
N GLY A 2 -1.55 5.63 14.16
CA GLY A 2 -1.24 4.73 13.06
C GLY A 2 -0.11 5.32 12.21
N PHE A 3 0.64 4.46 11.55
CA PHE A 3 1.61 4.83 10.53
C PHE A 3 1.01 4.47 9.17
N ASN A 4 0.95 5.44 8.26
CA ASN A 4 0.30 5.29 6.96
C ASN A 4 1.34 5.20 5.86
N CYS A 5 1.21 4.18 5.01
CA CYS A 5 2.01 4.02 3.80
C CYS A 5 1.13 4.14 2.56
N GLY A 6 1.45 5.04 1.68
CA GLY A 6 0.85 5.11 0.36
C GLY A 6 1.54 4.16 -0.62
N ILE A 7 0.78 3.30 -1.30
CA ILE A 7 1.30 2.45 -2.35
C ILE A 7 1.11 3.14 -3.69
N VAL A 8 2.18 3.42 -4.38
CA VAL A 8 2.19 4.09 -5.68
C VAL A 8 2.87 3.22 -6.74
N GLY A 9 2.47 3.38 -7.98
CA GLY A 9 3.05 2.67 -9.12
C GLY A 9 2.26 2.94 -10.40
N LEU A 10 2.90 2.67 -11.52
CA LEU A 10 2.25 2.70 -12.82
C LEU A 10 1.16 1.61 -12.93
N PRO A 11 0.18 1.75 -13.85
CA PRO A 11 -0.78 0.69 -14.10
C PRO A 11 -0.10 -0.64 -14.48
N ASN A 12 -0.70 -1.76 -14.08
CA ASN A 12 -0.26 -3.12 -14.42
C ASN A 12 1.15 -3.51 -13.92
N VAL A 13 1.59 -2.94 -12.80
CA VAL A 13 2.85 -3.31 -12.15
C VAL A 13 2.70 -4.35 -11.03
N GLY A 14 1.47 -4.74 -10.70
CA GLY A 14 1.16 -5.63 -9.58
C GLY A 14 0.79 -4.91 -8.28
N LYS A 15 0.56 -3.61 -8.32
CA LYS A 15 0.20 -2.78 -7.16
C LYS A 15 -1.06 -3.28 -6.45
N SER A 16 -2.15 -3.49 -7.19
CA SER A 16 -3.42 -3.99 -6.63
C SER A 16 -3.28 -5.42 -6.11
N THR A 17 -2.51 -6.26 -6.77
CA THR A 17 -2.21 -7.62 -6.32
C THR A 17 -1.47 -7.61 -4.99
N LEU A 18 -0.45 -6.76 -4.85
CA LEU A 18 0.29 -6.58 -3.60
C LEU A 18 -0.62 -6.05 -2.49
N PHE A 19 -1.41 -5.01 -2.77
CA PHE A 19 -2.35 -4.45 -1.83
C PHE A 19 -3.36 -5.48 -1.33
N ASN A 20 -3.95 -6.27 -2.22
CA ASN A 20 -4.89 -7.32 -1.87
C ASN A 20 -4.23 -8.42 -1.05
N ALA A 21 -3.01 -8.83 -1.40
CA ALA A 21 -2.26 -9.83 -0.64
C ALA A 21 -1.96 -9.38 0.79
N LEU A 22 -1.59 -8.11 0.98
CA LEU A 22 -1.33 -7.54 2.29
C LEU A 22 -2.61 -7.39 3.14
N THR A 23 -3.73 -7.05 2.53
CA THR A 23 -4.96 -6.70 3.24
C THR A 23 -5.95 -7.84 3.40
N GLN A 24 -5.82 -8.94 2.66
CA GLN A 24 -6.72 -10.10 2.77
C GLN A 24 -6.74 -10.71 4.18
N THR A 25 -5.58 -10.86 4.79
CA THR A 25 -5.47 -11.36 6.16
C THR A 25 -6.06 -10.37 7.16
N ALA A 26 -5.87 -9.07 6.92
CA ALA A 26 -6.40 -8.01 7.76
C ALA A 26 -7.93 -7.92 7.72
N ALA A 27 -8.55 -8.20 6.58
CA ALA A 27 -10.01 -8.20 6.47
C ALA A 27 -10.65 -9.29 7.35
N ALA A 28 -10.00 -10.46 7.46
CA ALA A 28 -10.44 -11.53 8.35
C ALA A 28 -10.25 -11.17 9.84
N GLU A 29 -9.16 -10.48 10.17
CA GLU A 29 -8.90 -10.00 11.54
C GLU A 29 -9.79 -8.81 11.92
N ALA A 30 -10.07 -7.90 10.99
CA ALA A 30 -10.94 -6.73 11.21
C ALA A 30 -12.39 -7.13 11.53
N ALA A 31 -12.85 -8.28 11.06
CA ALA A 31 -14.16 -8.83 11.42
C ALA A 31 -14.32 -9.09 12.93
N ASN A 32 -13.22 -9.22 13.66
CA ASN A 32 -13.20 -9.42 15.12
C ASN A 32 -13.17 -8.11 15.93
N TYR A 33 -13.05 -6.95 15.27
CA TYR A 33 -13.02 -5.63 15.92
C TYR A 33 -14.23 -4.80 15.50
N PRO A 34 -15.20 -4.55 16.40
CA PRO A 34 -16.50 -3.95 16.05
C PRO A 34 -16.45 -2.47 15.62
N PHE A 35 -15.29 -1.82 15.64
CA PHE A 35 -15.13 -0.39 15.34
C PHE A 35 -14.15 -0.10 14.18
N CYS A 36 -13.81 -1.09 13.35
CA CYS A 36 -12.99 -0.85 12.17
C CYS A 36 -13.83 -0.30 11.02
N THR A 37 -13.64 0.96 10.71
CA THR A 37 -14.15 1.55 9.46
C THR A 37 -13.24 1.10 8.32
N ILE A 38 -13.79 0.34 7.37
CA ILE A 38 -13.08 -0.03 6.15
C ILE A 38 -13.34 1.07 5.13
N GLU A 39 -12.36 1.90 4.88
CA GLU A 39 -12.42 2.85 3.76
C GLU A 39 -12.02 2.16 2.45
N PRO A 40 -12.67 2.50 1.32
CA PRO A 40 -12.22 2.00 0.02
C PRO A 40 -10.76 2.38 -0.21
N ASN A 41 -9.95 1.43 -0.70
CA ASN A 41 -8.53 1.59 -0.98
C ASN A 41 -7.63 1.78 0.26
N THR A 42 -8.12 1.49 1.46
CA THR A 42 -7.32 1.50 2.68
C THR A 42 -7.37 0.12 3.33
N GLY A 43 -6.22 -0.39 3.72
CA GLY A 43 -6.10 -1.67 4.41
C GLY A 43 -5.20 -1.57 5.62
N ARG A 44 -5.67 -2.06 6.76
CA ARG A 44 -4.94 -2.06 8.02
C ARG A 44 -4.39 -3.44 8.30
N VAL A 45 -3.09 -3.54 8.55
CA VAL A 45 -2.37 -4.79 8.73
C VAL A 45 -1.66 -4.80 10.08
N ALA A 46 -1.80 -5.87 10.84
CA ALA A 46 -1.02 -6.07 12.06
C ALA A 46 0.45 -6.32 11.72
N VAL A 47 1.35 -5.67 12.44
CA VAL A 47 2.79 -5.87 12.29
C VAL A 47 3.23 -7.06 13.15
N PRO A 48 3.71 -8.17 12.56
CA PRO A 48 4.19 -9.31 13.33
C PRO A 48 5.50 -8.93 14.04
N ASP A 49 5.53 -9.15 15.35
CA ASP A 49 6.72 -8.90 16.16
C ASP A 49 6.87 -9.99 17.24
N ILE A 50 7.89 -10.82 17.09
CA ILE A 50 8.16 -11.92 18.02
C ILE A 50 8.43 -11.42 19.45
N ARG A 51 8.97 -10.21 19.60
CA ARG A 51 9.24 -9.60 20.91
C ARG A 51 7.95 -9.37 21.68
N LEU A 52 6.89 -8.99 20.99
CA LEU A 52 5.57 -8.80 21.59
C LEU A 52 5.04 -10.11 22.22
N THR A 53 5.17 -11.22 21.51
CA THR A 53 4.77 -12.54 21.99
C THR A 53 5.60 -12.96 23.23
N THR A 54 6.90 -12.72 23.21
CA THR A 54 7.80 -13.02 24.33
C THR A 54 7.45 -12.19 25.57
N LEU A 55 7.25 -10.89 25.41
CA LEU A 55 6.87 -9.99 26.49
C LEU A 55 5.49 -10.34 27.08
N ALA A 56 4.53 -10.71 26.24
CA ALA A 56 3.22 -11.14 26.68
C ALA A 56 3.27 -12.40 27.56
N LYS A 57 4.13 -13.36 27.23
CA LYS A 57 4.36 -14.55 28.04
C LYS A 57 4.99 -14.20 29.40
N LEU A 58 6.00 -13.34 29.42
CA LEU A 58 6.68 -12.91 30.64
C LEU A 58 5.73 -12.14 31.59
N ALA A 59 4.88 -11.30 31.01
CA ALA A 59 3.94 -10.47 31.78
C ALA A 59 2.60 -11.19 32.08
N ASN A 60 2.39 -12.40 31.61
CA ASN A 60 1.11 -13.10 31.68
C ASN A 60 -0.05 -12.26 31.15
N SER A 61 0.14 -11.60 30.02
CA SER A 61 -0.85 -10.71 29.44
C SER A 61 -2.09 -11.47 28.96
N LYS A 62 -3.27 -10.97 29.31
CA LYS A 62 -4.54 -11.56 28.88
C LYS A 62 -4.84 -11.29 27.41
N THR A 63 -4.38 -10.15 26.91
CA THR A 63 -4.62 -9.69 25.53
C THR A 63 -3.33 -9.15 24.96
N VAL A 64 -3.03 -9.48 23.72
CA VAL A 64 -1.87 -8.99 22.97
C VAL A 64 -2.38 -8.19 21.78
N ILE A 65 -2.05 -6.90 21.76
CA ILE A 65 -2.48 -5.99 20.70
C ILE A 65 -1.24 -5.55 19.90
N PRO A 66 -1.04 -6.05 18.68
CA PRO A 66 0.06 -5.64 17.83
C PRO A 66 -0.13 -4.20 17.36
N THR A 67 0.98 -3.55 17.00
CA THR A 67 0.88 -2.31 16.24
C THR A 67 0.34 -2.58 14.83
N HIS A 68 -0.26 -1.58 14.21
CA HIS A 68 -0.84 -1.69 12.88
C HIS A 68 -0.16 -0.72 11.92
N LEU A 69 -0.01 -1.17 10.70
CA LEU A 69 0.37 -0.37 9.55
C LEU A 69 -0.83 -0.22 8.64
N GLU A 70 -1.12 0.99 8.23
CA GLU A 70 -2.20 1.28 7.29
C GLU A 70 -1.61 1.47 5.90
N PHE A 71 -2.11 0.70 4.93
CA PHE A 71 -1.79 0.87 3.53
C PHE A 71 -2.90 1.59 2.80
N VAL A 72 -2.53 2.58 2.02
CA VAL A 72 -3.44 3.32 1.15
C VAL A 72 -3.06 3.05 -0.29
N ASP A 73 -3.99 2.48 -1.07
CA ASP A 73 -3.79 2.30 -2.51
C ASP A 73 -4.03 3.63 -3.22
N ILE A 74 -2.96 4.26 -3.70
CA ILE A 74 -3.02 5.54 -4.38
C ILE A 74 -3.15 5.31 -5.88
N ALA A 75 -4.35 5.56 -6.40
CA ALA A 75 -4.66 5.47 -7.83
C ALA A 75 -4.36 6.77 -8.57
N GLY A 76 -4.25 6.69 -9.90
CA GLY A 76 -4.20 7.86 -10.78
C GLY A 76 -2.82 8.26 -11.25
N LEU A 77 -1.83 7.38 -11.11
CA LEU A 77 -0.49 7.62 -11.63
C LEU A 77 -0.45 7.32 -13.14
N VAL A 78 -0.56 8.38 -13.93
CA VAL A 78 -0.37 8.35 -15.38
C VAL A 78 0.63 9.45 -15.77
N ARG A 79 1.28 9.31 -16.94
CA ARG A 79 2.15 10.36 -17.47
C ARG A 79 1.44 11.71 -17.49
N GLY A 80 2.09 12.74 -16.97
CA GLY A 80 1.51 14.08 -16.89
C GLY A 80 0.67 14.36 -15.64
N ALA A 81 0.49 13.39 -14.75
CA ALA A 81 -0.23 13.59 -13.48
C ALA A 81 0.36 14.72 -12.64
N SER A 82 1.68 14.90 -12.67
CA SER A 82 2.38 15.99 -11.98
C SER A 82 2.07 17.39 -12.53
N LYS A 83 1.52 17.47 -13.74
CA LYS A 83 1.17 18.75 -14.39
C LYS A 83 -0.24 19.25 -14.06
N GLY A 84 -0.93 18.58 -13.14
CA GLY A 84 -2.21 19.04 -12.62
C GLY A 84 -3.41 18.83 -13.53
N GLU A 85 -3.27 17.98 -14.54
CA GLU A 85 -4.39 17.63 -15.42
C GLU A 85 -5.20 16.46 -14.84
N GLY A 86 -6.46 16.71 -14.55
CA GLY A 86 -7.42 15.67 -14.13
C GLY A 86 -7.11 15.07 -12.75
N LEU A 87 -6.90 13.75 -12.69
CA LEU A 87 -6.66 12.98 -11.45
C LEU A 87 -5.32 13.29 -10.76
N GLY A 88 -4.41 14.04 -11.40
CA GLY A 88 -3.09 14.35 -10.86
C GLY A 88 -3.14 15.13 -9.55
N ASN A 89 -4.07 16.07 -9.40
CA ASN A 89 -4.24 16.84 -8.16
C ASN A 89 -4.73 15.96 -7.01
N GLN A 90 -5.60 14.99 -7.28
CA GLN A 90 -6.06 14.03 -6.27
C GLN A 90 -4.95 13.10 -5.84
N PHE A 91 -4.12 12.64 -6.77
CA PHE A 91 -2.93 11.85 -6.51
C PHE A 91 -1.94 12.57 -5.58
N LEU A 92 -1.61 13.83 -5.88
CA LEU A 92 -0.72 14.64 -5.06
C LEU A 92 -1.32 14.92 -3.66
N GLY A 93 -2.63 15.10 -3.56
CA GLY A 93 -3.34 15.22 -2.29
C GLY A 93 -3.17 13.97 -1.44
N ASN A 94 -3.41 12.81 -2.01
CA ASN A 94 -3.27 11.51 -1.32
C ASN A 94 -1.82 11.23 -0.88
N ILE A 95 -0.82 11.61 -1.68
CA ILE A 95 0.60 11.46 -1.32
C ILE A 95 0.96 12.30 -0.09
N ARG A 96 0.40 13.50 0.05
CA ARG A 96 0.68 14.39 1.18
C ARG A 96 0.09 13.92 2.50
N GLU A 97 -0.89 13.04 2.45
CA GLU A 97 -1.59 12.54 3.64
C GLU A 97 -0.92 11.31 4.25
N VAL A 98 0.06 10.70 3.59
CA VAL A 98 0.76 9.51 4.06
C VAL A 98 2.12 9.83 4.67
N ASP A 99 2.53 9.00 5.63
CA ASP A 99 3.82 9.15 6.32
C ASP A 99 4.99 8.61 5.50
N ALA A 100 4.75 7.60 4.67
CA ALA A 100 5.74 7.00 3.79
C ALA A 100 5.11 6.53 2.48
N ILE A 101 5.95 6.32 1.48
CA ILE A 101 5.55 5.86 0.17
C ILE A 101 6.23 4.52 -0.13
N VAL A 102 5.43 3.55 -0.55
CA VAL A 102 5.87 2.28 -1.11
C VAL A 102 5.73 2.35 -2.62
N HIS A 103 6.84 2.46 -3.32
CA HIS A 103 6.86 2.53 -4.77
C HIS A 103 6.98 1.12 -5.36
N VAL A 104 5.96 0.69 -6.09
CA VAL A 104 5.92 -0.61 -6.76
C VAL A 104 6.37 -0.45 -8.20
N VAL A 105 7.45 -1.12 -8.56
CA VAL A 105 8.07 -1.08 -9.89
C VAL A 105 8.01 -2.46 -10.52
N ARG A 106 7.56 -2.53 -11.78
CA ARG A 106 7.48 -3.80 -12.50
C ARG A 106 8.85 -4.23 -13.00
N CYS A 107 9.32 -5.38 -12.50
CA CYS A 107 10.56 -6.03 -12.93
C CYS A 107 10.33 -7.37 -13.64
N PHE A 108 9.07 -7.80 -13.79
CA PHE A 108 8.71 -9.06 -14.46
C PHE A 108 8.23 -8.80 -15.89
N GLU A 109 8.48 -9.78 -16.75
CA GLU A 109 7.97 -9.80 -18.12
C GLU A 109 6.81 -10.80 -18.23
N ASP A 110 5.67 -10.34 -18.75
CA ASP A 110 4.50 -11.16 -19.03
C ASP A 110 3.77 -10.55 -20.24
N GLY A 111 3.75 -11.28 -21.34
CA GLY A 111 3.15 -10.83 -22.59
C GLY A 111 1.63 -10.67 -22.53
N GLU A 112 0.96 -11.30 -21.54
CA GLU A 112 -0.48 -11.15 -21.32
C GLU A 112 -0.83 -9.91 -20.51
N ILE A 113 0.15 -9.33 -19.80
CA ILE A 113 -0.02 -8.12 -19.01
C ILE A 113 0.61 -6.94 -19.73
N THR A 114 -0.20 -6.06 -20.27
CA THR A 114 0.24 -4.89 -21.02
C THR A 114 0.91 -3.87 -20.10
N HIS A 115 2.13 -3.43 -20.46
CA HIS A 115 2.78 -2.28 -19.85
C HIS A 115 2.28 -0.98 -20.52
N VAL A 116 2.12 0.09 -19.72
CA VAL A 116 1.65 1.41 -20.18
C VAL A 116 2.54 1.99 -21.29
N ASP A 117 3.84 1.82 -21.19
CA ASP A 117 4.82 2.30 -22.17
C ASP A 117 5.24 1.22 -23.21
N GLY A 118 4.60 0.05 -23.20
CA GLY A 118 4.78 -1.02 -24.16
C GLY A 118 5.90 -2.01 -23.82
N ASP A 119 6.87 -1.66 -22.99
CA ASP A 119 7.96 -2.52 -22.55
C ASP A 119 8.29 -2.30 -21.06
N VAL A 120 8.92 -3.30 -20.45
CA VAL A 120 9.31 -3.26 -19.04
C VAL A 120 10.69 -2.64 -18.90
N ASP A 121 10.76 -1.46 -18.27
CA ASP A 121 12.01 -0.78 -17.91
C ASP A 121 11.87 -0.18 -16.50
N PRO A 122 12.32 -0.90 -15.46
CA PRO A 122 12.14 -0.47 -14.07
C PRO A 122 12.77 0.90 -13.76
N VAL A 123 13.90 1.20 -14.35
CA VAL A 123 14.61 2.47 -14.13
C VAL A 123 13.84 3.64 -14.72
N ARG A 124 13.38 3.49 -15.98
CA ARG A 124 12.54 4.50 -16.64
C ARG A 124 11.24 4.71 -15.88
N ASP A 125 10.59 3.61 -15.47
CA ASP A 125 9.31 3.65 -14.78
C ASP A 125 9.43 4.33 -13.42
N ALA A 126 10.48 4.05 -12.66
CA ALA A 126 10.78 4.75 -11.42
C ALA A 126 10.97 6.25 -11.65
N ALA A 127 11.78 6.64 -12.62
CA ALA A 127 12.00 8.04 -12.98
C ALA A 127 10.70 8.76 -13.40
N THR A 128 9.80 8.06 -14.10
CA THR A 128 8.50 8.61 -14.50
C THR A 128 7.62 8.95 -13.29
N VAL A 129 7.64 8.12 -12.26
CA VAL A 129 6.85 8.31 -11.04
C VAL A 129 7.45 9.44 -10.16
N GLU A 130 8.76 9.52 -10.09
CA GLU A 130 9.48 10.51 -9.26
C GLU A 130 9.42 11.93 -9.83
N THR A 131 9.09 12.08 -11.10
CA THR A 131 8.99 13.40 -11.74
C THR A 131 7.64 14.05 -11.50
#